data_1d5945ff59ae8178606494e6e8e77dea
#
_entry.id   1d5945ff59ae8178606494e6e8e77dea
#
_cell.length_a   1.000
_cell.length_b   1.000
_cell.length_c   1.000
_cell.angle_alpha   90.00
_cell.angle_beta   90.00
_cell.angle_gamma   90.00
#
_symmetry.space_group_name_H-M   'P 1'
#
loop_
_entity.id
_entity.type
_entity.pdbx_description
1 polymer ?
#
loop_
_entity_poly.entity_id
_entity_poly.type
_entity_poly.pdbx_seq_one_letter_code
_entity_poly.pdbx_strand_id
1 'polypeptide(L)' 'LSITWTRNPFAVPAPLIRPEASSDLVNWSTEAVGSVLESTSGDLETWTGTDAAPAGSPQRWLRLRITQP' A
#
# COMPACT_ATOMS: atom_id res chain seq x y z
N LEU A 1 -10.17 5.71 3.24
CA LEU A 1 -9.41 4.61 3.85
C LEU A 1 -7.97 4.64 3.34
N SER A 2 -7.01 4.62 4.24
CA SER A 2 -5.59 4.68 3.86
C SER A 2 -4.75 3.76 4.74
N ILE A 3 -3.56 3.42 4.24
CA ILE A 3 -2.59 2.59 4.95
C ILE A 3 -1.21 3.23 4.77
N THR A 4 -0.42 3.26 5.83
CA THR A 4 0.93 3.85 5.82
C THR A 4 1.95 2.77 6.15
N TRP A 5 3.07 2.76 5.41
CA TRP A 5 4.17 1.82 5.67
C TRP A 5 5.51 2.50 5.41
N THR A 6 6.56 1.87 5.94
CA THR A 6 7.94 2.31 5.70
C THR A 6 8.69 1.24 4.92
N ARG A 7 9.67 1.67 4.13
CA ARG A 7 10.55 0.74 3.43
C ARG A 7 11.96 1.31 3.34
N ASN A 8 12.94 0.42 3.22
CA ASN A 8 14.32 0.79 2.92
C ASN A 8 14.61 0.42 1.47
N PRO A 9 14.69 1.43 0.54
CA PRO A 9 14.92 1.14 -0.87
C PRO A 9 16.33 0.60 -1.17
N PHE A 10 17.25 0.73 -0.21
CA PHE A 10 18.63 0.26 -0.36
C PHE A 10 18.84 -1.16 0.19
N ALA A 11 17.82 -1.78 0.76
CA ALA A 11 17.91 -3.17 1.21
C ALA A 11 18.20 -4.09 0.01
N VAL A 12 19.02 -5.13 0.24
CA VAL A 12 19.40 -6.06 -0.83
C VAL A 12 19.19 -7.49 -0.32
N PRO A 13 18.30 -8.28 -0.95
CA PRO A 13 17.33 -7.86 -1.96
C PRO A 13 16.19 -7.06 -1.37
N ALA A 14 15.73 -6.04 -2.08
CA ALA A 14 14.63 -5.22 -1.61
C ALA A 14 13.29 -5.93 -1.84
N PRO A 15 12.43 -6.07 -0.82
CA PRO A 15 11.10 -6.64 -1.02
C PRO A 15 10.22 -5.69 -1.82
N LEU A 16 9.30 -6.26 -2.60
CA LEU A 16 8.28 -5.49 -3.28
C LEU A 16 7.08 -5.35 -2.35
N ILE A 17 6.72 -4.12 -2.01
CA ILE A 17 5.59 -3.84 -1.12
C ILE A 17 4.52 -3.10 -1.92
N ARG A 18 3.32 -3.68 -1.99
CA ARG A 18 2.18 -3.09 -2.71
C ARG A 18 0.94 -3.07 -1.83
N PRO A 19 0.25 -1.92 -1.74
CA PRO A 19 -1.06 -1.89 -1.08
C PRO A 19 -2.12 -2.46 -2.01
N GLU A 20 -3.07 -3.17 -1.44
CA GLU A 20 -4.20 -3.74 -2.16
C GLU A 20 -5.49 -3.42 -1.42
N ALA A 21 -6.58 -3.23 -2.16
CA ALA A 21 -7.90 -3.00 -1.59
C ALA A 21 -8.88 -4.07 -2.04
N SER A 22 -9.86 -4.37 -1.19
CA SER A 22 -10.92 -5.33 -1.49
C SER A 22 -12.24 -4.88 -0.87
N SER A 23 -13.34 -5.27 -1.52
CA SER A 23 -14.69 -5.08 -0.99
C SER A 23 -15.32 -6.38 -0.48
N ASP A 24 -14.64 -7.52 -0.66
CA ASP A 24 -15.19 -8.85 -0.31
C ASP A 24 -14.19 -9.77 0.39
N LEU A 25 -12.95 -9.31 0.62
CA LEU A 25 -11.85 -10.09 1.21
C LEU A 25 -11.40 -11.29 0.34
N VAL A 26 -11.87 -11.37 -0.88
CA VAL A 26 -11.54 -12.46 -1.82
C VAL A 26 -10.78 -11.90 -3.02
N ASN A 27 -11.32 -10.83 -3.62
CA ASN A 27 -10.71 -10.20 -4.79
C ASN A 27 -9.97 -8.94 -4.34
N TRP A 28 -8.66 -8.92 -4.54
CA TRP A 28 -7.79 -7.83 -4.15
C TRP A 28 -7.22 -7.13 -5.39
N SER A 29 -7.18 -5.80 -5.34
CA SER A 29 -6.71 -5.00 -6.47
C SER A 29 -5.69 -3.97 -6.02
N THR A 30 -4.54 -3.92 -6.70
CA THR A 30 -3.54 -2.88 -6.51
C THR A 30 -3.92 -1.60 -7.26
N GLU A 31 -4.71 -1.71 -8.33
CA GLU A 31 -5.12 -0.57 -9.14
C GLU A 31 -6.07 0.37 -8.40
N ALA A 32 -6.77 -0.14 -7.38
CA ALA A 32 -7.70 0.65 -6.60
C ALA A 32 -7.02 1.54 -5.56
N VAL A 33 -5.70 1.42 -5.41
CA VAL A 33 -4.95 2.16 -4.36
C VAL A 33 -3.88 3.02 -4.99
N GLY A 34 -3.97 4.33 -4.77
CA GLY A 34 -2.91 5.27 -5.14
C GLY A 34 -1.88 5.34 -4.03
N SER A 35 -0.60 5.25 -4.39
CA SER A 35 0.52 5.30 -3.43
C SER A 35 1.30 6.59 -3.59
N VAL A 36 1.62 7.24 -2.47
CA VAL A 36 2.36 8.50 -2.43
C VAL A 36 3.51 8.38 -1.44
N LEU A 37 4.68 8.85 -1.86
CA LEU A 37 5.83 8.99 -0.96
C LEU A 37 5.60 10.22 -0.09
N GLU A 38 5.43 10.01 1.21
CA GLU A 38 5.15 11.10 2.15
C GLU A 38 6.42 11.78 2.64
N SER A 39 7.46 11.00 2.96
CA SER A 39 8.70 11.55 3.49
C SER A 39 9.83 10.55 3.35
N THR A 40 11.05 11.08 3.45
CA THR A 40 12.27 10.27 3.46
C THR A 40 13.11 10.73 4.65
N SER A 41 13.58 9.77 5.44
CA SER A 41 14.44 10.05 6.59
C SER A 41 15.57 9.03 6.62
N GLY A 42 16.79 9.46 6.30
CA GLY A 42 17.92 8.55 6.19
C GLY A 42 17.66 7.52 5.09
N ASP A 43 17.72 6.25 5.45
CA ASP A 43 17.50 5.14 4.52
C ASP A 43 16.04 4.68 4.47
N LEU A 44 15.14 5.37 5.19
CA LEU A 44 13.73 4.97 5.25
C LEU A 44 12.85 5.92 4.47
N GLU A 45 11.95 5.33 3.68
CA GLU A 45 10.87 6.03 3.00
C GLU A 45 9.56 5.71 3.69
N THR A 46 8.70 6.71 3.86
CA THR A 46 7.35 6.54 4.38
C THR A 46 6.35 6.75 3.24
N TRP A 47 5.53 5.75 2.99
CA TRP A 47 4.54 5.75 1.92
C TRP A 47 3.13 5.65 2.50
N THR A 48 2.17 6.26 1.80
CA THR A 48 0.75 6.14 2.11
C THR A 48 0.00 5.67 0.88
N GLY A 49 -0.79 4.62 1.03
CA GLY A 49 -1.73 4.16 0.02
C GLY A 49 -3.15 4.57 0.39
N THR A 50 -3.89 5.13 -0.55
CA THR A 50 -5.26 5.58 -0.34
C THR A 50 -6.20 4.82 -1.28
N ASP A 51 -7.27 4.25 -0.73
CA ASP A 51 -8.30 3.58 -1.51
C ASP A 51 -9.04 4.60 -2.37
N ALA A 52 -9.11 4.34 -3.67
CA ALA A 52 -9.78 5.22 -4.63
C ALA A 52 -11.31 5.08 -4.61
N ALA A 53 -11.87 4.15 -3.84
CA ALA A 53 -13.32 3.99 -3.75
C ALA A 53 -13.97 5.27 -3.24
N PRO A 54 -15.11 5.70 -3.84
CA PRO A 54 -15.76 6.94 -3.41
C PRO A 54 -16.32 6.84 -2.01
N ALA A 55 -16.48 8.00 -1.36
CA ALA A 55 -17.14 8.07 -0.05
C ALA A 55 -18.56 7.51 -0.14
N GLY A 56 -18.96 6.73 0.86
CA GLY A 56 -20.27 6.07 0.86
C GLY A 56 -20.26 4.69 0.20
N SER A 57 -19.11 4.26 -0.30
CA SER A 57 -18.95 2.89 -0.83
C SER A 57 -19.23 1.85 0.25
N PRO A 58 -19.61 0.61 -0.15
CA PRO A 58 -19.69 -0.51 0.79
C PRO A 58 -18.36 -0.70 1.51
N GLN A 59 -18.38 -1.52 2.55
CA GLN A 59 -17.22 -1.81 3.36
C GLN A 59 -15.99 -2.15 2.51
N ARG A 60 -14.85 -1.58 2.87
CA ARG A 60 -13.59 -1.77 2.14
C ARG A 60 -12.50 -2.18 3.12
N TRP A 61 -11.53 -2.98 2.63
CA TRP A 61 -10.38 -3.41 3.39
C TRP A 61 -9.10 -3.08 2.62
N LEU A 62 -8.04 -2.75 3.35
CA LEU A 62 -6.70 -2.55 2.79
C LEU A 62 -5.73 -3.53 3.42
N ARG A 63 -4.75 -3.96 2.62
CA ARG A 63 -3.64 -4.76 3.10
C ARG A 63 -2.36 -4.43 2.34
N LEU A 64 -1.22 -4.78 2.91
CA LEU A 64 0.06 -4.74 2.20
C LEU A 64 0.41 -6.14 1.73
N ARG A 65 0.77 -6.26 0.45
CA ARG A 65 1.31 -7.48 -0.10
C ARG A 65 2.82 -7.32 -0.23
N ILE A 66 3.57 -8.18 0.44
CA ILE A 66 5.03 -8.16 0.43
C ILE A 66 5.51 -9.38 -0.35
N THR A 67 6.28 -9.13 -1.41
CA THR A 67 6.85 -10.18 -2.24
C THR A 67 8.36 -10.12 -2.14
N GLN A 68 8.98 -11.25 -1.78
CA GLN A 68 10.43 -11.36 -1.77
C GLN A 68 10.94 -11.66 -3.17
N PRO A 69 12.01 -10.97 -3.62
CA PRO A 69 12.62 -11.26 -4.92
C PRO A 69 13.32 -12.60 -4.95
#